data_5d745760e1d136fe260741b97d4fdac0
#
_entry.id   5d745760e1d136fe260741b97d4fdac0
#
_cell.length_a   1.000
_cell.length_b   1.000
_cell.length_c   1.000
_cell.angle_alpha   90.00
_cell.angle_beta   90.00
_cell.angle_gamma   90.00
#
_symmetry.space_group_name_H-M   'P 1'
#
loop_
_entity.id
_entity.type
_entity.pdbx_description
1 polymer ?
#
loop_
_entity_poly.entity_id
_entity_poly.type
_entity_poly.pdbx_seq_one_letter_code
_entity_poly.pdbx_strand_id
1 'polypeptide(L)'
;MLHQHPVHKKHTSVFHKALNAVIMVVATASPLITIPQLSDIYIKKTASGVSSITWLAYIFTSTIWLYYGIIHREKVIIINGILGVILATLIYIGTLLYG
;
A
#
# COMPACT_ATOMS: atom_id res chain seq x y z
N MET A 1 8.73 22.12 3.76
CA MET A 1 8.36 21.61 2.51
C MET A 1 8.10 22.71 1.49
N LEU A 2 8.00 22.32 0.27
CA LEU A 2 7.84 23.27 -0.81
C LEU A 2 6.50 23.93 -0.82
N HIS A 3 6.53 25.23 -1.03
CA HIS A 3 5.31 25.99 -1.09
C HIS A 3 4.79 26.05 -2.50
N GLN A 4 3.49 26.01 -2.63
CA GLN A 4 2.84 26.16 -3.89
C GLN A 4 2.88 27.61 -4.32
N HIS A 5 3.11 27.82 -5.58
CA HIS A 5 2.97 29.16 -6.13
C HIS A 5 1.51 29.41 -6.43
N PRO A 6 0.91 30.47 -5.88
CA PRO A 6 -0.53 30.72 -6.09
C PRO A 6 -0.91 30.83 -7.55
N VAL A 7 -0.02 31.33 -8.37
CA VAL A 7 -0.29 31.55 -9.80
C VAL A 7 -0.59 30.25 -10.54
N HIS A 8 -0.15 29.11 -10.02
CA HIS A 8 -0.35 27.84 -10.70
C HIS A 8 -1.65 27.13 -10.30
N LYS A 9 -2.31 27.57 -9.26
CA LYS A 9 -3.48 26.87 -8.75
C LYS A 9 -4.61 26.79 -9.78
N LYS A 10 -4.89 27.87 -10.48
CA LYS A 10 -5.98 27.88 -11.45
C LYS A 10 -5.73 26.94 -12.61
N HIS A 11 -4.51 26.94 -13.12
CA HIS A 11 -4.19 26.15 -14.30
C HIS A 11 -4.09 24.67 -14.01
N THR A 12 -3.67 24.31 -12.80
CA THR A 12 -3.37 22.93 -12.47
C THR A 12 -4.42 22.29 -11.59
N SER A 13 -5.42 23.05 -11.12
CA SER A 13 -6.36 22.50 -10.14
C SER A 13 -7.15 21.32 -10.68
N VAL A 14 -7.61 21.35 -11.93
CA VAL A 14 -8.34 20.25 -12.53
C VAL A 14 -7.42 19.06 -12.74
N PHE A 15 -6.22 19.31 -13.25
CA PHE A 15 -5.23 18.27 -13.44
C PHE A 15 -4.84 17.64 -12.11
N HIS A 16 -4.60 18.45 -11.11
CA HIS A 16 -4.24 17.95 -9.78
C HIS A 16 -5.37 17.15 -9.14
N LYS A 17 -6.62 17.56 -9.33
CA LYS A 17 -7.76 16.78 -8.83
C LYS A 17 -7.84 15.44 -9.51
N ALA A 18 -7.67 15.41 -10.82
CA ALA A 18 -7.68 14.16 -11.56
C ALA A 18 -6.52 13.26 -11.15
N LEU A 19 -5.33 13.85 -11.02
CA LEU A 19 -4.15 13.10 -10.60
C LEU A 19 -4.33 12.54 -9.19
N ASN A 20 -4.85 13.35 -8.27
CA ASN A 20 -5.10 12.91 -6.91
C ASN A 20 -6.11 11.77 -6.87
N ALA A 21 -7.14 11.84 -7.70
CA ALA A 21 -8.13 10.76 -7.78
C ALA A 21 -7.48 9.47 -8.30
N VAL A 22 -6.65 9.57 -9.33
CA VAL A 22 -5.92 8.42 -9.87
C VAL A 22 -4.99 7.84 -8.81
N ILE A 23 -4.24 8.69 -8.13
CA ILE A 23 -3.31 8.24 -7.10
C ILE A 23 -4.06 7.56 -5.95
N MET A 24 -5.21 8.10 -5.56
CA MET A 24 -6.01 7.49 -4.50
C MET A 24 -6.52 6.11 -4.91
N VAL A 25 -6.98 5.97 -6.15
CA VAL A 25 -7.41 4.68 -6.67
C VAL A 25 -6.25 3.69 -6.69
N VAL A 26 -5.10 4.11 -7.21
CA VAL A 26 -3.92 3.25 -7.27
C VAL A 26 -3.44 2.86 -5.87
N ALA A 27 -3.41 3.82 -4.95
CA ALA A 27 -2.96 3.55 -3.59
C ALA A 27 -3.87 2.56 -2.86
N THR A 28 -5.17 2.58 -3.16
CA THR A 28 -6.12 1.65 -2.58
C THR A 28 -6.09 0.31 -3.30
N ALA A 29 -6.04 0.34 -4.63
CA ALA A 29 -6.09 -0.88 -5.44
C ALA A 29 -4.80 -1.70 -5.37
N SER A 30 -3.64 -1.05 -5.29
CA SER A 30 -2.36 -1.77 -5.33
C SER A 30 -2.23 -2.83 -4.24
N PRO A 31 -2.47 -2.52 -2.96
CA PRO A 31 -2.42 -3.57 -1.94
C PRO A 31 -3.55 -4.59 -2.12
N LEU A 32 -4.72 -4.18 -2.61
CA LEU A 32 -5.83 -5.12 -2.80
C LEU A 32 -5.55 -6.16 -3.87
N ILE A 33 -4.65 -5.87 -4.80
CA ILE A 33 -4.24 -6.84 -5.83
C ILE A 33 -3.59 -8.07 -5.19
N THR A 34 -3.07 -7.96 -3.99
CA THR A 34 -2.47 -9.10 -3.31
C THR A 34 -3.50 -10.05 -2.70
N ILE A 35 -4.77 -9.66 -2.64
CA ILE A 35 -5.82 -10.51 -2.07
C ILE A 35 -5.94 -11.87 -2.77
N PRO A 36 -5.90 -11.96 -4.10
CA PRO A 36 -5.92 -13.27 -4.75
C PRO A 36 -4.81 -14.19 -4.27
N GLN A 37 -3.60 -13.67 -4.09
CA GLN A 37 -2.50 -14.49 -3.57
C GLN A 37 -2.75 -14.91 -2.13
N LEU A 38 -3.23 -13.98 -1.30
CA LEU A 38 -3.58 -14.27 0.07
C LEU A 38 -4.64 -15.36 0.14
N SER A 39 -5.68 -15.22 -0.66
CA SER A 39 -6.74 -16.20 -0.74
C SER A 39 -6.22 -17.58 -1.14
N ASP A 40 -5.36 -17.63 -2.14
CA ASP A 40 -4.79 -18.89 -2.60
C ASP A 40 -4.00 -19.61 -1.50
N ILE A 41 -3.19 -18.85 -0.76
CA ILE A 41 -2.38 -19.45 0.31
C ILE A 41 -3.28 -20.12 1.35
N TYR A 42 -4.32 -19.42 1.80
CA TYR A 42 -5.14 -19.93 2.89
C TYR A 42 -6.17 -20.95 2.46
N ILE A 43 -6.67 -20.86 1.23
CA ILE A 43 -7.63 -21.83 0.70
C ILE A 43 -6.92 -23.12 0.33
N LYS A 44 -5.81 -23.01 -0.40
CA LYS A 44 -5.06 -24.18 -0.86
C LYS A 44 -4.12 -24.72 0.21
N LYS A 45 -3.94 -23.96 1.29
CA LYS A 45 -3.05 -24.30 2.41
C LYS A 45 -1.64 -24.58 1.94
N THR A 46 -1.16 -23.75 1.03
CA THR A 46 0.21 -23.83 0.55
C THR A 46 0.69 -22.44 0.17
N ALA A 47 1.92 -22.14 0.53
CA ALA A 47 2.60 -20.91 0.15
C ALA A 47 3.81 -21.24 -0.73
N SER A 48 3.72 -22.31 -1.48
CA SER A 48 4.79 -22.75 -2.38
C SER A 48 5.12 -21.61 -3.35
N GLY A 49 6.40 -21.29 -3.46
CA GLY A 49 6.87 -20.23 -4.35
C GLY A 49 6.74 -18.83 -3.79
N VAL A 50 6.21 -18.66 -2.58
CA VAL A 50 6.08 -17.34 -1.96
C VAL A 50 7.22 -17.14 -0.97
N SER A 51 7.95 -16.04 -1.13
CA SER A 51 9.11 -15.75 -0.28
C SER A 51 8.67 -15.07 1.02
N SER A 52 8.87 -15.72 2.14
CA SER A 52 8.54 -15.14 3.43
C SER A 52 9.41 -13.92 3.74
N ILE A 53 10.67 -13.93 3.33
CA ILE A 53 11.56 -12.79 3.53
C ILE A 53 11.06 -11.57 2.79
N THR A 54 10.59 -11.75 1.55
CA THR A 54 10.05 -10.64 0.76
C THR A 54 8.85 -10.00 1.46
N TRP A 55 7.94 -10.81 1.97
CA TRP A 55 6.75 -10.28 2.62
C TRP A 55 7.05 -9.68 3.98
N LEU A 56 8.05 -10.23 4.68
CA LEU A 56 8.53 -9.59 5.90
C LEU A 56 9.10 -8.20 5.58
N ALA A 57 9.87 -8.08 4.50
CA ALA A 57 10.39 -6.78 4.08
C ALA A 57 9.26 -5.81 3.72
N TYR A 58 8.18 -6.30 3.10
CA TYR A 58 7.02 -5.46 2.79
C TYR A 58 6.33 -4.97 4.06
N ILE A 59 6.28 -5.77 5.12
CA ILE A 59 5.75 -5.32 6.40
C ILE A 59 6.55 -4.15 6.92
N PHE A 60 7.87 -4.25 6.89
CA PHE A 60 8.74 -3.16 7.36
C PHE A 60 8.57 -1.91 6.51
N THR A 61 8.63 -2.02 5.20
CA THR A 61 8.52 -0.85 4.33
C THR A 61 7.14 -0.22 4.44
N SER A 62 6.08 -1.01 4.51
CA SER A 62 4.72 -0.49 4.68
C SER A 62 4.57 0.23 6.02
N THR A 63 5.18 -0.30 7.07
CA THR A 63 5.13 0.32 8.38
C THR A 63 5.84 1.68 8.38
N ILE A 64 6.99 1.75 7.73
CA ILE A 64 7.75 3.00 7.61
C ILE A 64 6.93 4.03 6.83
N TRP A 65 6.33 3.62 5.71
CA TRP A 65 5.50 4.51 4.93
C TRP A 65 4.26 4.96 5.69
N LEU A 66 3.63 4.06 6.43
CA LEU A 66 2.48 4.40 7.25
C LEU A 66 2.85 5.46 8.28
N TYR A 67 3.98 5.28 8.95
CA TYR A 67 4.47 6.24 9.93
C TYR A 67 4.71 7.61 9.28
N TYR A 68 5.39 7.60 8.13
CA TYR A 68 5.62 8.83 7.37
C TYR A 68 4.29 9.51 7.00
N GLY A 69 3.34 8.73 6.51
CA GLY A 69 2.03 9.27 6.13
C GLY A 69 1.28 9.89 7.29
N ILE A 70 1.34 9.27 8.46
CA ILE A 70 0.68 9.79 9.65
C ILE A 70 1.31 11.12 10.07
N ILE A 71 2.64 11.18 10.12
CA ILE A 71 3.34 12.40 10.51
C ILE A 71 3.04 13.54 9.56
N HIS A 72 3.03 13.27 8.26
CA HIS A 72 2.82 14.27 7.23
C HIS A 72 1.36 14.45 6.84
N ARG A 73 0.45 13.69 7.47
CA ARG A 73 -0.99 13.77 7.22
C ARG A 73 -1.35 13.55 5.75
N GLU A 74 -0.71 12.56 5.15
CA GLU A 74 -0.93 12.20 3.75
C GLU A 74 -1.89 11.03 3.66
N LYS A 75 -3.16 11.30 3.38
CA LYS A 75 -4.20 10.29 3.38
C LYS A 75 -3.90 9.10 2.46
N VAL A 76 -3.38 9.40 1.27
CA VAL A 76 -3.08 8.35 0.30
C VAL A 76 -2.06 7.38 0.86
N ILE A 77 -1.02 7.91 1.47
CA ILE A 77 0.06 7.10 2.04
C ILE A 77 -0.44 6.33 3.25
N ILE A 78 -1.31 6.94 4.06
CA ILE A 78 -1.88 6.27 5.23
C ILE A 78 -2.72 5.07 4.79
N ILE A 79 -3.61 5.27 3.81
CA ILE A 79 -4.47 4.19 3.33
C ILE A 79 -3.62 3.05 2.76
N ASN A 80 -2.67 3.39 1.90
CA ASN A 80 -1.79 2.40 1.31
C ASN A 80 -0.99 1.66 2.38
N GLY A 81 -0.48 2.39 3.36
CA GLY A 81 0.31 1.81 4.44
C GLY A 81 -0.50 0.86 5.32
N ILE A 82 -1.71 1.25 5.68
CA ILE A 82 -2.57 0.40 6.50
C ILE A 82 -2.89 -0.90 5.76
N LEU A 83 -3.35 -0.79 4.52
CA LEU A 83 -3.66 -1.97 3.73
C LEU A 83 -2.42 -2.83 3.50
N GLY A 84 -1.29 -2.19 3.23
CA GLY A 84 -0.03 -2.89 3.02
C GLY A 84 0.41 -3.67 4.24
N VAL A 85 0.36 -3.06 5.42
CA VAL A 85 0.74 -3.75 6.66
C VAL A 85 -0.16 -4.94 6.92
N ILE A 86 -1.48 -4.75 6.80
CA ILE A 86 -2.43 -5.81 7.08
C ILE A 86 -2.24 -6.98 6.11
N LEU A 87 -2.22 -6.69 4.82
CA LEU A 87 -2.16 -7.74 3.81
C LEU A 87 -0.81 -8.44 3.79
N ALA A 88 0.27 -7.68 3.90
CA ALA A 88 1.60 -8.27 3.94
C ALA A 88 1.79 -9.15 5.17
N THR A 89 1.24 -8.74 6.31
CA THR A 89 1.32 -9.54 7.53
C THR A 89 0.56 -10.85 7.37
N LEU A 90 -0.64 -10.81 6.79
CA LEU A 90 -1.42 -12.02 6.57
C LEU A 90 -0.73 -12.98 5.61
N ILE A 91 -0.13 -12.46 4.56
CA ILE A 91 0.62 -13.30 3.62
C ILE A 91 1.86 -13.87 4.29
N TYR A 92 2.59 -13.06 5.05
CA TYR A 92 3.76 -13.53 5.77
C TYR A 92 3.40 -14.67 6.73
N ILE A 93 2.33 -14.50 7.51
CA ILE A 93 1.85 -15.54 8.41
C ILE A 93 1.51 -16.80 7.61
N GLY A 94 0.87 -16.64 6.47
CA GLY A 94 0.56 -17.77 5.60
C GLY A 94 1.79 -18.52 5.14
N THR A 95 2.90 -17.79 4.85
CA THR A 95 4.14 -18.47 4.48
C THR A 95 4.75 -19.25 5.62
N LEU A 96 4.54 -18.83 6.86
CA LEU A 96 5.01 -19.57 8.03
C LEU A 96 4.15 -20.80 8.32
N LEU A 97 2.85 -20.69 8.07
CA LEU A 97 1.92 -21.79 8.33
C LEU A 97 1.94 -22.87 7.26
N TYR A 98 2.07 -22.46 6.01
CA TYR A 98 1.88 -23.35 4.86
C TYR A 98 3.08 -23.40 3.91
N GLY A 99 4.14 -22.73 4.26
CA GLY A 99 5.34 -22.66 3.43
C GLY A 99 6.30 -23.82 3.57
#